data_f0e0a6d338b2a10907213a47802f3210
#
_entry.id   f0e0a6d338b2a10907213a47802f3210
#
_cell.length_a   1.000
_cell.length_b   1.000
_cell.length_c   1.000
_cell.angle_alpha   90.00
_cell.angle_beta   90.00
_cell.angle_gamma   90.00
#
_symmetry.space_group_name_H-M   'P 1'
#
loop_
_entity.id
_entity.type
_entity.pdbx_description
1 polymer ?
#
loop_
_entity_poly.entity_id
_entity_poly.type
_entity_poly.pdbx_seq_one_letter_code
_entity_poly.pdbx_strand_id
1 'polypeptide(L)'
;MQTSVSLYHRHCFPAEIISPCVWLYFRFTLSFRDIEEMLAMRGVTLSYETAREWCFKFGQTYANGVRRESPRPGDRWHLDEVFLKINGRVHYLWRAVDQDGDALDILVQRRRDRKAAKKFFRKLLKGLRYVPRVIITDKLKSYSAAKAEVMPGVDHLQQKYQNNRAENSHQPTRLREKIMRRFKSAGHAQRFLSVFGIITSFFRVGRHLYKASGYRYVMKSRFAVWEEVTTTQANH
;
A
#
# COMPACT_ATOMS: atom_id res chain seq x y z
N MET A 1 17.45 -14.33 28.36
CA MET A 1 17.46 -13.11 27.51
C MET A 1 17.43 -13.56 26.06
N GLN A 2 16.30 -13.43 25.38
CA GLN A 2 16.24 -13.69 23.93
C GLN A 2 16.98 -12.56 23.24
N THR A 3 18.10 -12.86 22.61
CA THR A 3 18.81 -11.93 21.75
C THR A 3 17.96 -11.68 20.51
N SER A 4 17.28 -10.54 20.47
CA SER A 4 16.51 -10.13 19.31
C SER A 4 17.47 -9.89 18.14
N VAL A 5 17.29 -10.64 17.07
CA VAL A 5 18.13 -10.55 15.87
C VAL A 5 17.71 -9.30 15.09
N SER A 6 18.66 -8.43 14.76
CA SER A 6 18.43 -7.26 13.92
C SER A 6 17.75 -7.65 12.60
N LEU A 7 16.80 -6.83 12.13
CA LEU A 7 16.14 -7.00 10.82
C LEU A 7 17.16 -7.10 9.67
N TYR A 8 18.33 -6.47 9.83
CA TYR A 8 19.43 -6.41 8.86
C TYR A 8 20.55 -7.41 9.11
N HIS A 9 20.32 -8.39 9.98
CA HIS A 9 21.32 -9.45 10.22
C HIS A 9 21.76 -10.08 8.88
N ARG A 10 23.07 -10.24 8.70
CA ARG A 10 23.72 -10.74 7.48
C ARG A 10 23.55 -9.83 6.23
N HIS A 11 23.25 -8.54 6.42
CA HIS A 11 23.33 -7.56 5.34
C HIS A 11 24.60 -6.73 5.51
N CYS A 12 25.31 -6.50 4.39
CA CYS A 12 26.55 -5.68 4.39
C CYS A 12 26.27 -4.18 4.54
N PHE A 13 25.03 -3.74 4.33
CA PHE A 13 24.64 -2.33 4.42
C PHE A 13 23.77 -2.08 5.66
N PRO A 14 23.97 -0.94 6.33
CA PRO A 14 23.18 -0.58 7.49
C PRO A 14 21.78 -0.09 7.13
N ALA A 15 20.91 0.02 8.16
CA ALA A 15 19.53 0.47 8.03
C ALA A 15 19.39 1.82 7.30
N GLU A 16 20.33 2.72 7.55
CA GLU A 16 20.39 4.09 7.00
C GLU A 16 20.57 4.12 5.47
N ILE A 17 21.01 3.02 4.88
CA ILE A 17 21.11 2.85 3.42
C ILE A 17 19.93 2.04 2.89
N ILE A 18 19.58 0.95 3.55
CA ILE A 18 18.52 0.03 3.09
C ILE A 18 17.15 0.69 3.17
N SER A 19 16.83 1.34 4.28
CA SER A 19 15.52 1.94 4.53
C SER A 19 15.18 3.07 3.53
N PRO A 20 16.06 4.05 3.26
CA PRO A 20 15.82 5.06 2.23
C PRO A 20 15.67 4.47 0.83
N CYS A 21 16.44 3.43 0.48
CA CYS A 21 16.32 2.75 -0.79
C CYS A 21 14.89 2.19 -1.01
N VAL A 22 14.36 1.48 -0.01
CA VAL A 22 13.00 0.94 -0.03
C VAL A 22 11.95 2.06 -0.09
N TRP A 23 12.13 3.11 0.70
CA TRP A 23 11.24 4.27 0.70
C TRP A 23 11.21 4.96 -0.65
N LEU A 24 12.35 5.27 -1.26
CA LEU A 24 12.46 5.89 -2.57
C LEU A 24 11.69 5.10 -3.63
N TYR A 25 11.88 3.79 -3.66
CA TYR A 25 11.22 2.92 -4.62
C TYR A 25 9.70 2.95 -4.51
N PHE A 26 9.15 2.81 -3.30
CA PHE A 26 7.70 2.76 -3.12
C PHE A 26 7.04 4.15 -3.07
N ARG A 27 7.76 5.18 -2.66
CA ARG A 27 7.21 6.54 -2.56
C ARG A 27 7.19 7.28 -3.89
N PHE A 28 8.22 7.10 -4.69
CA PHE A 28 8.39 7.79 -5.98
C PHE A 28 8.28 6.81 -7.16
N THR A 29 8.23 7.35 -8.37
CA THR A 29 8.14 6.54 -9.60
C THR A 29 9.53 6.16 -10.14
N LEU A 30 10.50 5.98 -9.24
CA LEU A 30 11.87 5.61 -9.58
C LEU A 30 11.98 4.14 -9.99
N SER A 31 12.84 3.85 -10.95
CA SER A 31 13.31 2.49 -11.22
C SER A 31 14.40 2.09 -10.21
N PHE A 32 14.75 0.81 -10.17
CA PHE A 32 15.88 0.37 -9.35
C PHE A 32 17.23 0.92 -9.85
N ARG A 33 17.35 1.21 -11.14
CA ARG A 33 18.54 1.84 -11.73
C ARG A 33 18.65 3.31 -11.34
N ASP A 34 17.53 4.03 -11.31
CA ASP A 34 17.54 5.43 -10.83
C ASP A 34 17.99 5.48 -9.37
N ILE A 35 17.59 4.51 -8.54
CA ILE A 35 18.00 4.43 -7.13
C ILE A 35 19.51 4.09 -7.01
N GLU A 36 20.01 3.15 -7.80
CA GLU A 36 21.43 2.83 -7.91
C GLU A 36 22.26 4.08 -8.22
N GLU A 37 21.85 4.85 -9.23
CA GLU A 37 22.51 6.09 -9.62
C GLU A 37 22.45 7.18 -8.54
N MET A 38 21.28 7.37 -7.90
CA MET A 38 21.10 8.32 -6.80
C MET A 38 21.96 8.00 -5.58
N LEU A 39 22.18 6.73 -5.29
CA LEU A 39 23.03 6.30 -4.18
C LEU A 39 24.52 6.38 -4.55
N ALA A 40 24.88 6.07 -5.80
CA ALA A 40 26.24 6.25 -6.31
C ALA A 40 26.69 7.72 -6.22
N MET A 41 25.81 8.68 -6.52
CA MET A 41 26.08 10.11 -6.35
C MET A 41 26.39 10.49 -4.89
N ARG A 42 25.96 9.70 -3.92
CA ARG A 42 26.22 9.86 -2.49
C ARG A 42 27.37 8.99 -1.97
N GLY A 43 28.15 8.40 -2.87
CA GLY A 43 29.29 7.55 -2.51
C GLY A 43 28.88 6.14 -2.05
N VAL A 44 27.64 5.71 -2.27
CA VAL A 44 27.18 4.36 -1.93
C VAL A 44 27.10 3.52 -3.20
N THR A 45 28.02 2.59 -3.36
CA THR A 45 28.05 1.67 -4.51
C THR A 45 27.25 0.41 -4.18
N LEU A 46 26.14 0.22 -4.90
CA LEU A 46 25.34 -1.00 -4.86
C LEU A 46 24.73 -1.26 -6.23
N SER A 47 24.34 -2.50 -6.53
CA SER A 47 23.67 -2.82 -7.78
C SER A 47 22.16 -2.62 -7.69
N TYR A 48 21.51 -2.34 -8.83
CA TYR A 48 20.04 -2.26 -8.91
C TYR A 48 19.35 -3.56 -8.46
N GLU A 49 20.03 -4.71 -8.58
CA GLU A 49 19.51 -5.99 -8.09
C GLU A 49 19.48 -6.04 -6.56
N THR A 50 20.52 -5.53 -5.91
CA THR A 50 20.56 -5.38 -4.45
C THR A 50 19.40 -4.49 -3.97
N ALA A 51 19.16 -3.35 -4.61
CA ALA A 51 18.03 -2.49 -4.32
C ALA A 51 16.68 -3.22 -4.50
N ARG A 52 16.56 -4.02 -5.56
CA ARG A 52 15.38 -4.86 -5.82
C ARG A 52 15.15 -5.88 -4.71
N GLU A 53 16.19 -6.60 -4.31
CA GLU A 53 16.11 -7.61 -3.24
C GLU A 53 15.67 -6.98 -1.91
N TRP A 54 16.20 -5.83 -1.54
CA TRP A 54 15.79 -5.12 -0.34
C TRP A 54 14.31 -4.71 -0.38
N CYS A 55 13.84 -4.19 -1.52
CA CYS A 55 12.43 -3.86 -1.67
C CYS A 55 11.52 -5.10 -1.53
N PHE A 56 11.93 -6.25 -2.05
CA PHE A 56 11.18 -7.50 -1.90
C PHE A 56 11.22 -8.03 -0.46
N LYS A 57 12.38 -7.97 0.18
CA LYS A 57 12.59 -8.52 1.53
C LYS A 57 11.95 -7.65 2.61
N PHE A 58 12.19 -6.35 2.58
CA PHE A 58 11.82 -5.43 3.66
C PHE A 58 10.50 -4.70 3.42
N GLY A 59 10.11 -4.51 2.17
CA GLY A 59 8.95 -3.67 1.84
C GLY A 59 7.68 -4.03 2.58
N GLN A 60 7.33 -5.32 2.66
CA GLN A 60 6.11 -5.76 3.37
C GLN A 60 6.24 -5.58 4.89
N THR A 61 7.40 -5.84 5.46
CA THR A 61 7.68 -5.63 6.89
C THR A 61 7.51 -4.16 7.27
N TYR A 62 8.08 -3.26 6.48
CA TYR A 62 7.95 -1.82 6.70
C TYR A 62 6.50 -1.34 6.53
N ALA A 63 5.81 -1.80 5.49
CA ALA A 63 4.40 -1.48 5.30
C ALA A 63 3.52 -1.97 6.47
N ASN A 64 3.79 -3.14 7.01
CA ASN A 64 3.09 -3.67 8.18
C ASN A 64 3.38 -2.85 9.45
N GLY A 65 4.62 -2.42 9.63
CA GLY A 65 5.02 -1.54 10.73
C GLY A 65 4.30 -0.19 10.63
N VAL A 66 4.39 0.48 9.48
CA VAL A 66 3.69 1.74 9.22
C VAL A 66 2.18 1.63 9.48
N ARG A 67 1.56 0.51 9.08
CA ARG A 67 0.13 0.28 9.33
C ARG A 67 -0.19 0.18 10.83
N ARG A 68 0.69 -0.42 11.64
CA ARG A 68 0.48 -0.53 13.10
C ARG A 68 0.56 0.81 13.80
N GLU A 69 1.50 1.66 13.36
CA GLU A 69 1.70 3.01 13.90
C GLU A 69 0.75 4.06 13.32
N SER A 70 0.00 3.71 12.27
CA SER A 70 -1.00 4.60 11.69
C SER A 70 -2.26 4.65 12.56
N PRO A 71 -2.96 5.80 12.62
CA PRO A 71 -4.27 5.89 13.27
C PRO A 71 -5.24 4.82 12.74
N ARG A 72 -6.23 4.48 13.54
CA ARG A 72 -7.29 3.59 13.06
C ARG A 72 -7.98 4.21 11.86
N PRO A 73 -8.27 3.41 10.82
CA PRO A 73 -9.04 3.88 9.67
C PRO A 73 -10.37 4.46 10.09
N GLY A 74 -10.84 5.46 9.36
CA GLY A 74 -12.19 5.97 9.55
C GLY A 74 -13.27 4.92 9.29
N ASP A 75 -14.49 5.17 9.71
CA ASP A 75 -15.61 4.22 9.68
C ASP A 75 -16.40 4.22 8.36
N ARG A 76 -15.95 4.99 7.37
CA ARG A 76 -16.49 5.01 5.99
C ARG A 76 -15.45 4.53 5.00
N TRP A 77 -15.71 3.38 4.37
CA TRP A 77 -14.79 2.79 3.41
C TRP A 77 -15.32 2.92 1.99
N HIS A 78 -14.46 3.35 1.10
CA HIS A 78 -14.72 3.43 -0.34
C HIS A 78 -14.04 2.26 -1.04
N LEU A 79 -14.80 1.49 -1.80
CA LEU A 79 -14.28 0.33 -2.49
C LEU A 79 -14.52 0.45 -4.00
N ASP A 80 -13.51 0.06 -4.74
CA ASP A 80 -13.56 0.04 -6.20
C ASP A 80 -12.68 -1.07 -6.75
N GLU A 81 -12.94 -1.49 -7.99
CA GLU A 81 -12.07 -2.41 -8.68
C GLU A 81 -11.76 -1.92 -10.09
N VAL A 82 -10.49 -2.06 -10.46
CA VAL A 82 -10.01 -1.78 -11.80
C VAL A 82 -9.36 -3.00 -12.42
N PHE A 83 -9.45 -3.12 -13.72
CA PHE A 83 -8.76 -4.19 -14.42
C PHE A 83 -7.26 -3.90 -14.58
N LEU A 84 -6.46 -4.97 -14.48
CA LEU A 84 -5.03 -5.02 -14.77
C LEU A 84 -4.80 -6.04 -15.88
N LYS A 85 -4.02 -5.69 -16.89
CA LYS A 85 -3.64 -6.65 -17.94
C LYS A 85 -2.26 -7.22 -17.62
N ILE A 86 -2.21 -8.51 -17.27
CA ILE A 86 -0.98 -9.22 -16.90
C ILE A 86 -0.78 -10.39 -17.86
N ASN A 87 0.31 -10.35 -18.65
CA ASN A 87 0.61 -11.36 -19.67
C ASN A 87 -0.57 -11.65 -20.60
N GLY A 88 -1.22 -10.60 -21.11
CA GLY A 88 -2.37 -10.72 -22.00
C GLY A 88 -3.70 -11.05 -21.31
N ARG A 89 -3.71 -11.48 -20.06
CA ARG A 89 -4.90 -11.89 -19.30
C ARG A 89 -5.40 -10.78 -18.40
N VAL A 90 -6.73 -10.60 -18.34
CA VAL A 90 -7.37 -9.63 -17.45
C VAL A 90 -7.39 -10.15 -16.01
N HIS A 91 -7.00 -9.28 -15.10
CA HIS A 91 -7.15 -9.43 -13.66
C HIS A 91 -7.84 -8.19 -13.10
N TYR A 92 -8.38 -8.29 -11.90
CA TYR A 92 -9.04 -7.18 -11.22
C TYR A 92 -8.28 -6.85 -9.94
N LEU A 93 -7.95 -5.57 -9.78
CA LEU A 93 -7.42 -5.01 -8.54
C LEU A 93 -8.60 -4.47 -7.73
N TRP A 94 -9.00 -5.19 -6.71
CA TRP A 94 -9.93 -4.75 -5.68
C TRP A 94 -9.18 -3.87 -4.70
N ARG A 95 -9.70 -2.71 -4.40
CA ARG A 95 -9.06 -1.75 -3.51
C ARG A 95 -10.09 -1.14 -2.56
N ALA A 96 -9.70 -0.97 -1.30
CA ALA A 96 -10.43 -0.19 -0.32
C ALA A 96 -9.57 0.97 0.17
N VAL A 97 -10.19 2.12 0.31
CA VAL A 97 -9.61 3.31 0.96
C VAL A 97 -10.62 3.82 1.99
N ASP A 98 -10.13 4.51 3.01
CA ASP A 98 -11.01 5.16 3.97
C ASP A 98 -11.52 6.53 3.47
N GLN A 99 -12.21 7.25 4.33
CA GLN A 99 -12.76 8.57 4.05
C GLN A 99 -11.68 9.64 3.78
N ASP A 100 -10.44 9.43 4.20
CA ASP A 100 -9.32 10.33 3.98
C ASP A 100 -8.54 9.97 2.71
N GLY A 101 -8.87 8.82 2.11
CA GLY A 101 -8.25 8.29 0.90
C GLY A 101 -7.03 7.42 1.19
N ASP A 102 -6.81 7.04 2.44
CA ASP A 102 -5.73 6.16 2.84
C ASP A 102 -6.03 4.71 2.47
N ALA A 103 -5.03 4.02 1.92
CA ALA A 103 -5.18 2.67 1.44
C ALA A 103 -5.36 1.69 2.61
N LEU A 104 -6.52 1.06 2.68
CA LEU A 104 -6.84 0.04 3.68
C LEU A 104 -6.25 -1.32 3.32
N ASP A 105 -6.59 -1.81 2.14
CA ASP A 105 -6.03 -3.05 1.59
C ASP A 105 -6.35 -3.20 0.10
N ILE A 106 -5.67 -4.17 -0.53
CA ILE A 106 -5.89 -4.54 -1.93
C ILE A 106 -5.98 -6.05 -2.10
N LEU A 107 -6.62 -6.48 -3.18
CA LEU A 107 -6.61 -7.88 -3.60
C LEU A 107 -6.63 -7.99 -5.13
N VAL A 108 -5.65 -8.71 -5.70
CA VAL A 108 -5.59 -8.99 -7.13
C VAL A 108 -6.25 -10.34 -7.40
N GLN A 109 -7.24 -10.38 -8.28
CA GLN A 109 -7.99 -11.58 -8.62
C GLN A 109 -8.28 -11.70 -10.12
N ARG A 110 -8.51 -12.93 -10.60
CA ARG A 110 -8.88 -13.17 -12.01
C ARG A 110 -10.35 -12.88 -12.31
N ARG A 111 -11.22 -12.87 -11.31
CA ARG A 111 -12.66 -12.73 -11.47
C ARG A 111 -13.18 -11.49 -10.77
N ARG A 112 -14.29 -10.95 -11.29
CA ARG A 112 -15.07 -9.84 -10.76
C ARG A 112 -16.47 -10.37 -10.41
N ASP A 113 -16.52 -11.32 -9.48
CA ASP A 113 -17.74 -11.99 -9.07
C ASP A 113 -17.98 -11.89 -7.55
N ARG A 114 -19.12 -12.42 -7.08
CA ARG A 114 -19.49 -12.46 -5.67
C ARG A 114 -18.43 -13.17 -4.81
N LYS A 115 -17.82 -14.26 -5.32
CA LYS A 115 -16.79 -15.00 -4.57
C LYS A 115 -15.54 -14.15 -4.37
N ALA A 116 -15.12 -13.37 -5.40
CA ALA A 116 -14.01 -12.46 -5.33
C ALA A 116 -14.28 -11.31 -4.34
N ALA A 117 -15.47 -10.70 -4.38
CA ALA A 117 -15.88 -9.66 -3.43
C ALA A 117 -15.88 -10.18 -1.98
N LYS A 118 -16.44 -11.37 -1.72
CA LYS A 118 -16.41 -12.00 -0.40
C LYS A 118 -14.99 -12.23 0.10
N LYS A 119 -14.10 -12.74 -0.75
CA LYS A 119 -12.69 -12.94 -0.39
C LYS A 119 -12.02 -11.63 -0.02
N PHE A 120 -12.34 -10.54 -0.75
CA PHE A 120 -11.81 -9.22 -0.46
C PHE A 120 -12.32 -8.69 0.89
N PHE A 121 -13.61 -8.73 1.15
CA PHE A 121 -14.19 -8.31 2.43
C PHE A 121 -13.61 -9.07 3.62
N ARG A 122 -13.52 -10.39 3.53
CA ARG A 122 -12.91 -11.21 4.58
C ARG A 122 -11.45 -10.83 4.84
N LYS A 123 -10.70 -10.54 3.75
CA LYS A 123 -9.31 -10.06 3.88
C LYS A 123 -9.23 -8.72 4.62
N LEU A 124 -10.10 -7.76 4.25
CA LEU A 124 -10.18 -6.45 4.91
C LEU A 124 -10.47 -6.58 6.40
N LEU A 125 -11.52 -7.30 6.77
CA LEU A 125 -11.94 -7.48 8.16
C LEU A 125 -10.85 -8.18 8.99
N LYS A 126 -10.23 -9.23 8.42
CA LYS A 126 -9.13 -9.94 9.09
C LYS A 126 -7.91 -9.03 9.32
N GLY A 127 -7.56 -8.22 8.33
CA GLY A 127 -6.40 -7.35 8.37
C GLY A 127 -6.55 -6.15 9.29
N LEU A 128 -7.75 -5.55 9.31
CA LEU A 128 -8.03 -4.33 10.07
C LEU A 128 -8.57 -4.63 11.48
N ARG A 129 -9.14 -5.83 11.69
CA ARG A 129 -9.84 -6.21 12.95
C ARG A 129 -10.91 -5.19 13.37
N TYR A 130 -11.54 -4.58 12.38
CA TYR A 130 -12.50 -3.51 12.54
C TYR A 130 -13.56 -3.59 11.44
N VAL A 131 -14.80 -3.26 11.78
CA VAL A 131 -15.93 -3.24 10.85
C VAL A 131 -16.36 -1.78 10.67
N PRO A 132 -16.45 -1.26 9.42
CA PRO A 132 -16.87 0.10 9.18
C PRO A 132 -18.35 0.26 9.44
N ARG A 133 -18.80 1.49 9.69
CA ARG A 133 -20.22 1.82 9.73
C ARG A 133 -20.83 1.82 8.33
N VAL A 134 -20.10 2.34 7.35
CA VAL A 134 -20.59 2.54 5.99
C VAL A 134 -19.55 2.05 4.98
N ILE A 135 -20.00 1.30 3.97
CA ILE A 135 -19.23 1.06 2.75
C ILE A 135 -19.86 1.81 1.57
N ILE A 136 -19.02 2.36 0.72
CA ILE A 136 -19.40 3.08 -0.49
C ILE A 136 -18.77 2.36 -1.67
N THR A 137 -19.58 1.96 -2.63
CA THR A 137 -19.11 1.25 -3.83
C THR A 137 -19.78 1.81 -5.09
N ASP A 138 -19.30 1.39 -6.24
CA ASP A 138 -20.06 1.50 -7.47
C ASP A 138 -21.33 0.59 -7.43
N LYS A 139 -22.09 0.57 -8.53
CA LYS A 139 -23.30 -0.23 -8.65
C LYS A 139 -23.05 -1.71 -8.95
N LEU A 140 -21.84 -2.24 -8.73
CA LEU A 140 -21.54 -3.64 -9.00
C LEU A 140 -22.31 -4.57 -8.06
N LYS A 141 -23.20 -5.39 -8.60
CA LYS A 141 -24.05 -6.34 -7.85
C LYS A 141 -23.27 -7.30 -6.95
N SER A 142 -22.01 -7.61 -7.30
CA SER A 142 -21.13 -8.46 -6.49
C SER A 142 -20.87 -7.93 -5.10
N TYR A 143 -20.79 -6.60 -4.93
CA TYR A 143 -20.60 -5.98 -3.62
C TYR A 143 -21.79 -6.17 -2.71
N SER A 144 -23.02 -5.90 -3.20
CA SER A 144 -24.24 -6.04 -2.40
C SER A 144 -24.43 -7.46 -1.90
N ALA A 145 -24.27 -8.44 -2.80
CA ALA A 145 -24.44 -9.85 -2.48
C ALA A 145 -23.33 -10.37 -1.51
N ALA A 146 -22.11 -9.86 -1.63
CA ALA A 146 -21.02 -10.23 -0.72
C ALA A 146 -21.16 -9.54 0.65
N LYS A 147 -21.61 -8.28 0.66
CA LYS A 147 -21.85 -7.50 1.87
C LYS A 147 -22.93 -8.13 2.75
N ALA A 148 -24.05 -8.49 2.17
CA ALA A 148 -25.14 -9.11 2.90
C ALA A 148 -24.71 -10.37 3.69
N GLU A 149 -23.72 -11.09 3.18
CA GLU A 149 -23.21 -12.31 3.83
C GLU A 149 -22.06 -12.05 4.82
N VAL A 150 -21.14 -11.11 4.50
CA VAL A 150 -19.90 -10.92 5.27
C VAL A 150 -20.04 -9.81 6.31
N MET A 151 -20.85 -8.80 6.03
CA MET A 151 -21.03 -7.61 6.86
C MET A 151 -22.51 -7.18 6.87
N PRO A 152 -23.45 -7.98 7.37
CA PRO A 152 -24.89 -7.70 7.27
C PRO A 152 -25.30 -6.36 7.91
N GLY A 153 -24.70 -6.00 9.03
CA GLY A 153 -25.01 -4.77 9.79
C GLY A 153 -24.38 -3.48 9.28
N VAL A 154 -23.62 -3.52 8.19
CA VAL A 154 -22.95 -2.33 7.62
C VAL A 154 -23.85 -1.62 6.63
N ASP A 155 -23.94 -0.30 6.66
CA ASP A 155 -24.66 0.47 5.64
C ASP A 155 -23.94 0.39 4.29
N HIS A 156 -24.69 0.26 3.20
CA HIS A 156 -24.14 0.18 1.86
C HIS A 156 -24.71 1.27 0.95
N LEU A 157 -23.86 2.24 0.61
CA LEU A 157 -24.19 3.31 -0.31
C LEU A 157 -23.66 2.99 -1.71
N GLN A 158 -24.56 2.97 -2.69
CA GLN A 158 -24.26 2.70 -4.09
C GLN A 158 -24.51 3.94 -4.94
N GLN A 159 -23.66 4.94 -4.83
CA GLN A 159 -23.81 6.21 -5.53
C GLN A 159 -22.58 6.49 -6.41
N LYS A 160 -22.82 6.72 -7.70
CA LYS A 160 -21.79 6.93 -8.72
C LYS A 160 -20.79 8.04 -8.35
N TYR A 161 -21.26 9.16 -7.81
CA TYR A 161 -20.42 10.33 -7.53
C TYR A 161 -19.76 10.32 -6.14
N GLN A 162 -20.16 9.45 -5.25
CA GLN A 162 -19.58 9.35 -3.90
C GLN A 162 -18.35 8.45 -3.84
N ASN A 163 -18.07 7.68 -4.89
CA ASN A 163 -16.94 6.76 -4.93
C ASN A 163 -15.65 7.34 -5.59
N ASN A 164 -15.64 8.63 -5.91
CA ASN A 164 -14.50 9.31 -6.55
C ASN A 164 -13.18 9.13 -5.77
N ARG A 165 -13.24 8.95 -4.44
CA ARG A 165 -12.05 8.69 -3.61
C ARG A 165 -11.38 7.38 -3.99
N ALA A 166 -12.15 6.31 -4.13
CA ALA A 166 -11.63 5.02 -4.57
C ALA A 166 -11.12 5.10 -6.02
N GLU A 167 -11.87 5.72 -6.92
CA GLU A 167 -11.46 5.92 -8.32
C GLU A 167 -10.14 6.70 -8.41
N ASN A 168 -10.01 7.83 -7.71
CA ASN A 168 -8.79 8.63 -7.69
C ASN A 168 -7.59 7.88 -7.07
N SER A 169 -7.85 6.97 -6.14
CA SER A 169 -6.79 6.16 -5.52
C SER A 169 -6.08 5.22 -6.49
N HIS A 170 -6.68 4.95 -7.66
CA HIS A 170 -6.08 4.12 -8.70
C HIS A 170 -5.08 4.87 -9.60
N GLN A 171 -5.13 6.20 -9.66
CA GLN A 171 -4.24 6.99 -10.54
C GLN A 171 -2.75 6.75 -10.27
N PRO A 172 -2.24 6.77 -9.01
CA PRO A 172 -0.84 6.46 -8.73
C PRO A 172 -0.46 5.03 -9.15
N THR A 173 -1.38 4.07 -9.00
CA THR A 173 -1.18 2.68 -9.42
C THR A 173 -1.02 2.57 -10.93
N ARG A 174 -1.85 3.27 -11.71
CA ARG A 174 -1.78 3.29 -13.17
C ARG A 174 -0.48 3.88 -13.67
N LEU A 175 -0.07 5.01 -13.09
CA LEU A 175 1.21 5.62 -13.41
C LEU A 175 2.37 4.66 -13.13
N ARG A 176 2.38 4.03 -11.96
CA ARG A 176 3.43 3.10 -11.57
C ARG A 176 3.46 1.86 -12.45
N GLU A 177 2.31 1.28 -12.79
CA GLU A 177 2.19 0.16 -13.73
C GLU A 177 2.81 0.48 -15.09
N LYS A 178 2.55 1.69 -15.61
CA LYS A 178 3.12 2.16 -16.89
C LYS A 178 4.65 2.23 -16.83
N ILE A 179 5.20 2.86 -15.78
CA ILE A 179 6.66 3.03 -15.60
C ILE A 179 7.36 1.69 -15.40
N MET A 180 6.76 0.77 -14.65
CA MET A 180 7.26 -0.60 -14.45
C MET A 180 7.11 -1.49 -15.70
N ARG A 181 6.59 -0.98 -16.82
CA ARG A 181 6.29 -1.75 -18.02
C ARG A 181 5.42 -2.98 -17.73
N ARG A 182 4.36 -2.79 -16.93
CA ARG A 182 3.37 -3.78 -16.48
C ARG A 182 3.88 -4.77 -15.42
N PHE A 183 2.96 -5.41 -14.74
CA PHE A 183 3.26 -6.48 -13.80
C PHE A 183 3.58 -7.79 -14.52
N LYS A 184 4.56 -8.55 -14.02
CA LYS A 184 4.98 -9.82 -14.60
C LYS A 184 4.07 -11.00 -14.21
N SER A 185 3.39 -10.91 -13.07
CA SER A 185 2.44 -11.92 -12.59
C SER A 185 1.42 -11.31 -11.60
N ALA A 186 0.32 -12.01 -11.35
CA ALA A 186 -0.66 -11.59 -10.34
C ALA A 186 -0.03 -11.53 -8.93
N GLY A 187 0.85 -12.47 -8.61
CA GLY A 187 1.60 -12.47 -7.35
C GLY A 187 2.56 -11.28 -7.23
N HIS A 188 3.23 -10.90 -8.32
CA HIS A 188 4.04 -9.68 -8.35
C HIS A 188 3.17 -8.43 -8.12
N ALA A 189 2.05 -8.29 -8.84
CA ALA A 189 1.11 -7.20 -8.65
C ALA A 189 0.59 -7.13 -7.20
N GLN A 190 0.20 -8.27 -6.63
CA GLN A 190 -0.30 -8.34 -5.25
C GLN A 190 0.76 -7.87 -4.25
N ARG A 191 1.98 -8.40 -4.30
CA ARG A 191 3.07 -8.01 -3.39
C ARG A 191 3.40 -6.53 -3.52
N PHE A 192 3.64 -6.07 -4.74
CA PHE A 192 3.99 -4.66 -4.97
C PHE A 192 2.89 -3.70 -4.47
N LEU A 193 1.65 -3.92 -4.88
CA LEU A 193 0.54 -3.02 -4.58
C LEU A 193 0.15 -3.01 -3.10
N SER A 194 0.35 -4.13 -2.39
CA SER A 194 0.14 -4.19 -0.94
C SER A 194 1.08 -3.25 -0.17
N VAL A 195 2.31 -3.13 -0.62
CA VAL A 195 3.32 -2.24 -0.03
C VAL A 195 3.14 -0.80 -0.52
N PHE A 196 3.05 -0.65 -1.85
CA PHE A 196 2.95 0.65 -2.52
C PHE A 196 1.78 1.49 -1.98
N GLY A 197 0.61 0.89 -1.82
CA GLY A 197 -0.57 1.60 -1.32
C GLY A 197 -0.33 2.20 0.07
N ILE A 198 0.18 1.40 0.99
CA ILE A 198 0.42 1.82 2.37
C ILE A 198 1.49 2.90 2.47
N ILE A 199 2.66 2.68 1.88
CA ILE A 199 3.77 3.64 1.96
C ILE A 199 3.39 4.95 1.26
N THR A 200 2.74 4.87 0.10
CA THR A 200 2.31 6.07 -0.64
C THR A 200 1.28 6.86 0.14
N SER A 201 0.26 6.23 0.70
CA SER A 201 -0.75 6.90 1.53
C SER A 201 -0.12 7.54 2.77
N PHE A 202 0.72 6.80 3.48
CA PHE A 202 1.37 7.30 4.69
C PHE A 202 2.17 8.59 4.47
N PHE A 203 2.89 8.71 3.36
CA PHE A 203 3.66 9.91 3.02
C PHE A 203 2.87 10.92 2.14
N ARG A 204 1.61 10.64 1.83
CA ARG A 204 0.74 11.52 1.03
C ARG A 204 0.06 12.54 1.93
N VAL A 205 0.82 13.52 2.38
CA VAL A 205 0.27 14.65 3.12
C VAL A 205 -0.30 15.66 2.12
N GLY A 206 -1.57 16.04 2.29
CA GLY A 206 -2.22 17.06 1.45
C GLY A 206 -1.58 18.43 1.66
N ARG A 207 -0.51 18.73 0.92
CA ARG A 207 0.28 19.96 1.09
C ARG A 207 -0.56 21.23 1.06
N HIS A 208 -1.63 21.25 0.26
CA HIS A 208 -2.56 22.37 0.14
C HIS A 208 -3.40 22.60 1.40
N LEU A 209 -3.45 21.65 2.33
CA LEU A 209 -4.17 21.75 3.59
C LEU A 209 -3.33 22.35 4.72
N TYR A 210 -2.03 22.57 4.50
CA TYR A 210 -1.09 23.00 5.53
C TYR A 210 -0.30 24.23 5.11
N LYS A 211 -0.02 25.11 6.07
CA LYS A 211 1.07 26.09 5.94
C LYS A 211 2.41 25.34 5.87
N ALA A 212 3.46 25.99 5.33
CA ALA A 212 4.76 25.35 5.14
C ALA A 212 5.36 24.77 6.43
N SER A 213 5.18 25.45 7.58
CA SER A 213 5.63 24.95 8.89
C SER A 213 4.89 23.70 9.33
N GLY A 214 3.56 23.67 9.19
CA GLY A 214 2.72 22.52 9.52
C GLY A 214 3.04 21.32 8.64
N TYR A 215 3.22 21.53 7.33
CA TYR A 215 3.64 20.47 6.43
C TYR A 215 4.99 19.85 6.83
N ARG A 216 6.00 20.71 7.15
CA ARG A 216 7.31 20.22 7.63
C ARG A 216 7.18 19.43 8.92
N TYR A 217 6.36 19.88 9.86
CA TYR A 217 6.11 19.17 11.12
C TYR A 217 5.52 17.78 10.88
N VAL A 218 4.48 17.69 10.07
CA VAL A 218 3.84 16.41 9.74
C VAL A 218 4.82 15.47 9.01
N MET A 219 5.60 15.99 8.06
CA MET A 219 6.60 15.17 7.37
C MET A 219 7.69 14.67 8.32
N LYS A 220 8.16 15.52 9.24
CA LYS A 220 9.12 15.10 10.28
C LYS A 220 8.56 13.98 11.14
N SER A 221 7.32 14.09 11.59
CA SER A 221 6.64 13.03 12.34
C SER A 221 6.52 11.72 11.54
N ARG A 222 6.18 11.80 10.24
CA ARG A 222 6.11 10.61 9.38
C ARG A 222 7.48 9.93 9.20
N PHE A 223 8.55 10.72 9.07
CA PHE A 223 9.90 10.17 9.01
C PHE A 223 10.37 9.58 10.33
N ALA A 224 10.00 10.16 11.48
CA ALA A 224 10.29 9.55 12.78
C ALA A 224 9.64 8.17 12.93
N VAL A 225 8.36 8.04 12.57
CA VAL A 225 7.68 6.73 12.54
C VAL A 225 8.35 5.77 11.55
N TRP A 226 8.73 6.25 10.38
CA TRP A 226 9.44 5.42 9.38
C TRP A 226 10.77 4.89 9.93
N GLU A 227 11.56 5.74 10.58
CA GLU A 227 12.83 5.37 11.21
C GLU A 227 12.60 4.33 12.31
N GLU A 228 11.64 4.56 13.20
CA GLU A 228 11.26 3.61 14.24
C GLU A 228 10.90 2.23 13.66
N VAL A 229 9.99 2.19 12.69
CA VAL A 229 9.53 0.96 12.03
C VAL A 229 10.66 0.22 11.31
N THR A 230 11.62 0.94 10.77
CA THR A 230 12.72 0.34 10.00
C THR A 230 13.93 -0.01 10.85
N THR A 231 14.10 0.57 12.04
CA THR A 231 15.19 0.24 12.97
C THR A 231 14.77 -0.76 14.04
N THR A 232 13.48 -0.84 14.37
CA THR A 232 12.96 -1.77 15.39
C THR A 232 13.12 -3.21 14.91
N GLN A 233 13.58 -4.04 15.84
CA GLN A 233 13.82 -5.47 15.64
C GLN A 233 12.52 -6.20 15.22
N ALA A 234 12.62 -7.13 14.31
CA ALA A 234 11.52 -8.04 13.98
C ALA A 234 11.17 -8.90 15.20
N ASN A 235 10.19 -8.47 15.99
CA ASN A 235 9.52 -9.36 16.92
C ASN A 235 8.64 -10.32 16.10
N HIS A 236 9.05 -11.57 16.07
CA HIS A 236 8.26 -12.70 15.54
C HIS A 236 7.16 -13.08 16.53
#